data_6f57af580920405e9872357aee85086b
#
_entry.id   6f57af580920405e9872357aee85086b
#
_cell.length_a   1.000
_cell.length_b   1.000
_cell.length_c   1.000
_cell.angle_alpha   90.00
_cell.angle_beta   90.00
_cell.angle_gamma   90.00
#
_symmetry.space_group_name_H-M   'P 1'
#
loop_
_entity.id
_entity.type
_entity.pdbx_description
1 polymer ?
#
loop_
_entity_poly.entity_id
_entity_poly.type
_entity_poly.pdbx_seq_one_letter_code
_entity_poly.pdbx_strand_id
1 'polypeptide(L)'
;MTDKLLGFDWDDANEDHILRHGVLPNEVEEAASQKNVILTAKTVKREKRWKLFGKTFAGRYLVVVFTVRRKVLRAVTPYDMNANERRSYAPKID
;
A
#
# COMPACT_ATOMS: atom_id res chain seq x y z
N MET A 1 -8.95 4.75 -9.10
CA MET A 1 -8.05 4.10 -10.04
C MET A 1 -8.81 3.06 -10.84
N THR A 2 -8.88 3.22 -12.14
CA THR A 2 -9.72 2.38 -12.97
C THR A 2 -8.95 1.27 -13.67
N ASP A 3 -7.65 1.47 -13.87
CA ASP A 3 -6.84 0.49 -14.58
C ASP A 3 -6.37 -0.61 -13.65
N LYS A 4 -6.41 -1.83 -14.17
CA LYS A 4 -5.90 -2.97 -13.44
C LYS A 4 -4.38 -2.89 -13.37
N LEU A 5 -3.83 -3.04 -12.16
CA LEU A 5 -2.39 -3.09 -11.98
C LEU A 5 -1.84 -4.44 -12.48
N LEU A 6 -0.69 -4.39 -13.15
CA LEU A 6 -0.07 -5.57 -13.72
C LEU A 6 0.90 -6.27 -12.78
N GLY A 7 1.24 -5.63 -11.66
CA GLY A 7 2.18 -6.22 -10.71
C GLY A 7 2.79 -5.18 -9.80
N PHE A 8 3.96 -5.49 -9.28
CA PHE A 8 4.66 -4.68 -8.30
C PHE A 8 6.08 -4.36 -8.79
N ASP A 9 6.53 -3.15 -8.50
CA ASP A 9 7.86 -2.67 -8.87
C ASP A 9 8.73 -2.67 -7.61
N TRP A 10 9.62 -3.65 -7.49
CA TRP A 10 10.55 -3.77 -6.38
C TRP A 10 11.98 -3.58 -6.85
N ASP A 11 12.75 -2.81 -6.09
CA ASP A 11 14.19 -2.69 -6.23
C ASP A 11 14.79 -2.53 -4.84
N ASP A 12 16.12 -2.49 -4.74
CA ASP A 12 16.80 -2.39 -3.45
C ASP A 12 16.36 -1.15 -2.67
N ALA A 13 16.13 -0.04 -3.38
CA ALA A 13 15.79 1.22 -2.72
C ALA A 13 14.44 1.14 -1.99
N ASN A 14 13.38 0.67 -2.65
CA ASN A 14 12.08 0.63 -1.98
C ASN A 14 11.93 -0.57 -1.06
N GLU A 15 12.59 -1.71 -1.35
CA GLU A 15 12.59 -2.83 -0.42
C GLU A 15 13.26 -2.47 0.90
N ASP A 16 14.43 -1.81 0.83
CA ASP A 16 15.13 -1.36 2.03
C ASP A 16 14.29 -0.35 2.81
N HIS A 17 13.62 0.55 2.10
CA HIS A 17 12.79 1.56 2.75
C HIS A 17 11.63 0.94 3.51
N ILE A 18 10.89 0.02 2.89
CA ILE A 18 9.75 -0.60 3.57
C ILE A 18 10.22 -1.49 4.72
N LEU A 19 11.38 -2.12 4.59
CA LEU A 19 11.94 -2.96 5.65
C LEU A 19 12.25 -2.13 6.90
N ARG A 20 12.70 -0.89 6.73
CA ARG A 20 12.92 0.03 7.86
C ARG A 20 11.63 0.34 8.61
N HIS A 21 10.49 0.23 7.95
CA HIS A 21 9.18 0.37 8.57
C HIS A 21 8.64 -0.96 9.10
N GLY A 22 9.46 -2.01 9.07
CA GLY A 22 9.06 -3.32 9.56
C GLY A 22 8.07 -4.05 8.66
N VAL A 23 8.08 -3.75 7.36
CA VAL A 23 7.16 -4.35 6.39
C VAL A 23 7.96 -5.06 5.30
N LEU A 24 7.50 -6.24 4.92
CA LEU A 24 8.12 -7.03 3.86
C LEU A 24 7.37 -6.84 2.53
N PRO A 25 8.05 -7.01 1.37
CA PRO A 25 7.38 -6.91 0.08
C PRO A 25 6.15 -7.81 -0.04
N ASN A 26 6.22 -9.06 0.44
CA ASN A 26 5.09 -9.97 0.37
C ASN A 26 3.89 -9.46 1.18
N GLU A 27 4.12 -8.72 2.26
CA GLU A 27 3.03 -8.15 3.06
C GLU A 27 2.28 -7.07 2.27
N VAL A 28 3.01 -6.23 1.53
CA VAL A 28 2.40 -5.24 0.64
C VAL A 28 1.58 -5.93 -0.44
N GLU A 29 2.14 -6.99 -1.05
CA GLU A 29 1.45 -7.73 -2.11
C GLU A 29 0.20 -8.41 -1.58
N GLU A 30 0.25 -8.98 -0.38
CA GLU A 30 -0.92 -9.60 0.25
C GLU A 30 -2.03 -8.59 0.48
N ALA A 31 -1.68 -7.43 1.05
CA ALA A 31 -2.66 -6.38 1.31
C ALA A 31 -3.31 -5.88 0.02
N ALA A 32 -2.54 -5.79 -1.05
CA ALA A 32 -3.04 -5.35 -2.35
C ALA A 32 -3.90 -6.42 -3.05
N SER A 33 -3.65 -7.70 -2.76
CA SER A 33 -4.36 -8.82 -3.41
C SER A 33 -5.69 -9.14 -2.77
N GLN A 34 -5.92 -8.69 -1.54
CA GLN A 34 -7.16 -8.88 -0.83
C GLN A 34 -8.04 -7.65 -0.96
N LYS A 35 -9.25 -7.73 -0.40
CA LYS A 35 -10.17 -6.58 -0.36
C LYS A 35 -9.49 -5.39 0.29
N ASN A 36 -9.53 -4.25 -0.37
CA ASN A 36 -8.84 -3.05 0.10
C ASN A 36 -9.58 -1.79 -0.32
N VAL A 37 -9.16 -0.66 0.24
CA VAL A 37 -9.66 0.67 -0.12
C VAL A 37 -8.49 1.49 -0.63
N ILE A 38 -8.64 2.12 -1.78
CA ILE A 38 -7.61 2.99 -2.35
C ILE A 38 -8.15 4.40 -2.44
N LEU A 39 -7.39 5.34 -1.87
CA LEU A 39 -7.72 6.75 -1.90
C LEU A 39 -6.54 7.52 -2.51
N THR A 40 -6.84 8.69 -3.08
CA THR A 40 -5.78 9.58 -3.56
C THR A 40 -5.02 10.13 -2.37
N ALA A 41 -3.72 10.33 -2.56
CA ALA A 41 -2.86 10.95 -1.58
C ALA A 41 -2.24 12.22 -2.18
N LYS A 42 -1.50 12.95 -1.35
CA LYS A 42 -0.88 14.19 -1.78
C LYS A 42 0.17 13.93 -2.86
N THR A 43 0.08 14.68 -3.97
CA THR A 43 1.10 14.64 -5.01
C THR A 43 2.39 15.24 -4.47
N VAL A 44 3.51 14.56 -4.70
CA VAL A 44 4.83 14.99 -4.24
C VAL A 44 5.74 15.11 -5.47
N LYS A 45 6.33 16.28 -5.67
CA LYS A 45 7.24 16.56 -6.80
C LYS A 45 6.66 16.09 -8.14
N ARG A 46 5.39 16.43 -8.38
CA ARG A 46 4.64 16.06 -9.60
C ARG A 46 4.35 14.56 -9.72
N GLU A 47 4.68 13.77 -8.74
CA GLU A 47 4.37 12.35 -8.72
C GLU A 47 3.04 12.12 -8.01
N LYS A 48 2.09 11.55 -8.72
CA LYS A 48 0.79 11.19 -8.14
C LYS A 48 0.97 10.01 -7.20
N ARG A 49 0.32 10.07 -6.05
CA ARG A 49 0.37 9.02 -5.04
C ARG A 49 -1.02 8.64 -4.58
N TRP A 50 -1.13 7.44 -4.09
CA TRP A 50 -2.36 6.89 -3.52
C TRP A 50 -2.04 6.20 -2.20
N LYS A 51 -3.08 5.98 -1.41
CA LYS A 51 -2.99 5.17 -0.19
C LYS A 51 -3.87 3.96 -0.33
N LEU A 52 -3.31 2.79 -0.12
CA LEU A 52 -4.04 1.53 -0.05
C LEU A 52 -4.20 1.15 1.40
N PHE A 53 -5.44 0.92 1.82
CA PHE A 53 -5.78 0.44 3.17
C PHE A 53 -6.16 -1.02 3.02
N GLY A 54 -5.35 -1.91 3.57
CA GLY A 54 -5.54 -3.35 3.36
C GLY A 54 -5.03 -4.16 4.54
N LYS A 55 -5.13 -5.48 4.38
CA LYS A 55 -4.78 -6.42 5.44
C LYS A 55 -3.94 -7.54 4.86
N THR A 56 -2.87 -7.92 5.56
CA THR A 56 -2.04 -9.07 5.18
C THR A 56 -2.80 -10.36 5.43
N PHE A 57 -2.29 -11.47 4.94
CA PHE A 57 -2.90 -12.79 5.19
C PHE A 57 -2.89 -13.12 6.68
N ALA A 58 -1.89 -12.65 7.41
CA ALA A 58 -1.80 -12.84 8.86
C ALA A 58 -2.71 -11.90 9.66
N GLY A 59 -3.40 -10.97 9.00
CA GLY A 59 -4.34 -10.08 9.67
C GLY A 59 -3.75 -8.74 10.11
N ARG A 60 -2.58 -8.37 9.61
CA ARG A 60 -1.96 -7.08 9.92
C ARG A 60 -2.60 -5.99 9.06
N TYR A 61 -3.11 -4.93 9.69
CA TYR A 61 -3.73 -3.82 8.97
C TYR A 61 -2.68 -2.81 8.56
N LEU A 62 -2.52 -2.62 7.25
CA LEU A 62 -1.50 -1.76 6.67
C LEU A 62 -2.10 -0.62 5.87
N VAL A 63 -1.38 0.51 5.88
CA VAL A 63 -1.56 1.57 4.89
C VAL A 63 -0.30 1.58 4.04
N VAL A 64 -0.46 1.55 2.73
CA VAL A 64 0.66 1.60 1.81
C VAL A 64 0.50 2.82 0.91
N VAL A 65 1.37 3.81 1.11
CA VAL A 65 1.47 4.93 0.17
C VAL A 65 2.24 4.43 -1.03
N PHE A 66 1.68 4.60 -2.22
CA PHE A 66 2.30 4.07 -3.42
C PHE A 66 2.12 5.02 -4.60
N THR A 67 2.93 4.81 -5.61
CA THR A 67 2.78 5.42 -6.92
C THR A 67 2.62 4.32 -7.97
N VAL A 68 2.25 4.69 -9.18
CA VAL A 68 2.08 3.74 -10.28
C VAL A 68 3.01 4.14 -11.39
N ARG A 69 3.82 3.19 -11.85
CA ARG A 69 4.72 3.37 -13.00
C ARG A 69 4.49 2.24 -13.98
N ARG A 70 4.13 2.57 -15.23
CA ARG A 70 3.89 1.57 -16.28
C ARG A 70 2.88 0.50 -15.84
N LYS A 71 1.82 0.94 -15.14
CA LYS A 71 0.74 0.06 -14.64
C LYS A 71 1.19 -0.92 -13.54
N VAL A 72 2.36 -0.70 -12.92
CA VAL A 72 2.77 -1.48 -11.76
C VAL A 72 2.81 -0.60 -10.51
N LEU A 73 2.46 -1.20 -9.38
CA LEU A 73 2.46 -0.52 -8.09
C LEU A 73 3.87 -0.45 -7.53
N ARG A 74 4.30 0.76 -7.19
CA ARG A 74 5.57 0.96 -6.51
C ARG A 74 5.30 1.49 -5.11
N ALA A 75 5.58 0.69 -4.10
CA ALA A 75 5.41 1.08 -2.70
C ALA A 75 6.41 2.19 -2.35
N VAL A 76 5.90 3.24 -1.70
CA VAL A 76 6.71 4.37 -1.25
C VAL A 76 6.91 4.30 0.26
N THR A 77 5.83 4.26 1.02
CA THR A 77 5.90 4.22 2.48
C THR A 77 4.75 3.38 3.02
N PRO A 78 5.05 2.25 3.68
CA PRO A 78 4.03 1.47 4.38
C PRO A 78 4.05 1.82 5.86
N TYR A 79 2.90 1.69 6.53
CA TYR A 79 2.85 1.81 7.98
C TYR A 79 1.61 1.07 8.51
N ASP A 80 1.63 0.74 9.79
CA ASP A 80 0.47 0.11 10.42
C ASP A 80 -0.64 1.13 10.59
N MET A 81 -1.89 0.73 10.35
CA MET A 81 -3.03 1.62 10.58
C MET A 81 -3.06 2.06 12.05
N ASN A 82 -3.31 3.35 12.27
CA ASN A 82 -3.60 3.84 13.60
C ASN A 82 -5.05 3.46 14.00
N ALA A 83 -5.42 3.76 15.25
CA ALA A 83 -6.74 3.38 15.76
C ALA A 83 -7.90 3.99 14.95
N ASN A 84 -7.76 5.25 14.52
CA ASN A 84 -8.79 5.91 13.73
C ASN A 84 -8.91 5.30 12.34
N GLU A 85 -7.79 4.96 11.72
CA GLU A 85 -7.77 4.32 10.41
C GLU A 85 -8.39 2.92 10.49
N ARG A 86 -8.04 2.14 11.50
CA ARG A 86 -8.65 0.82 11.70
C ARG A 86 -10.16 0.93 11.86
N ARG A 87 -10.62 1.89 12.66
CA ARG A 87 -12.05 2.09 12.88
C ARG A 87 -12.79 2.41 11.59
N SER A 88 -12.17 3.23 10.74
CA SER A 88 -12.79 3.68 9.48
C SER A 88 -12.72 2.62 8.39
N TYR A 89 -11.60 1.90 8.28
CA TYR A 89 -11.35 1.07 7.10
C TYR A 89 -11.43 -0.44 7.34
N ALA A 90 -11.17 -0.93 8.55
CA ALA A 90 -11.27 -2.36 8.81
C ALA A 90 -12.65 -2.94 8.44
N PRO A 91 -13.78 -2.28 8.75
CA PRO A 91 -15.09 -2.81 8.35
C PRO A 91 -15.27 -2.93 6.84
N LYS A 92 -14.51 -2.16 6.07
CA LYS A 92 -14.63 -2.16 4.60
C LYS A 92 -13.75 -3.23 3.95
N ILE A 93 -12.77 -3.73 4.66
CA ILE A 93 -11.79 -4.70 4.11
C ILE A 93 -11.86 -6.07 4.78
N ASP A 94 -12.56 -6.19 5.89
CA ASP A 94 -12.74 -7.49 6.59
C ASP A 94 -13.78 -8.40 5.95
#